data_40f0e00fb4b2ae7ee907b5b74952565e
#
_entry.id   40f0e00fb4b2ae7ee907b5b74952565e
#
_cell.length_a   1.000
_cell.length_b   1.000
_cell.length_c   1.000
_cell.angle_alpha   90.00
_cell.angle_beta   90.00
_cell.angle_gamma   90.00
#
_symmetry.space_group_name_H-M   'P 1'
#
loop_
_entity.id
_entity.type
_entity.pdbx_description
1 polymer ?
#
loop_
_entity_poly.entity_id
_entity_poly.type
_entity_poly.pdbx_seq_one_letter_code
_entity_poly.pdbx_strand_id
1 'polypeptide(L)'
;MTHIKRKATELHPAARMYARECREGKLNRREFMTRATALGVAAPAAYGLLGLAAPEAKAQTPQMGGTLRIQMDIKAQRDPRTWDWSELANVCRGWLEYLVSYERDGSVQPVLLESWQANDDATVYTLNVRPGVTWNNGDAFTAEHVAHNIERWCDASVEGNSMAGRMSSISEDGKLRDGAIEIVDDLTLRLHLSSPDIAIIVNMTDYPAAVVHPSFTGDDPVANPIGTGPYLPVSHDTGIGAVIERNPDHTWWNEGNGAYLDRIEFVDLGTDPAAWMAAAEGGEVDMTYQTTGDFVDLFEMIGMPATEAITAATLAVRFNQDNAPYDNVNVRRALQMAVDNQLVLELGYNDRGTVAENHHVCPIHPEYADIGATPFDPAEARAMIEAEGLGDHEFELISIDDDWQAATCDSVAAQIRAAGINIRRTILPGATFWNDWLNYPFSSTEWNMRPLGVQVLNLAYRSGVAWNEAGFANAEFDALLDQANGIPDADERREVMAQIQQIMLDEGVLIQPYWRSLYRNARPNVLNAEMHPTFEVRYLEYALS
;
A
#
# COMPACT_ATOMS: atom_id res chain seq x y z
N MET A 1 -4.73 -46.62 -4.21
CA MET A 1 -4.11 -45.42 -4.79
C MET A 1 -5.05 -44.86 -5.85
N THR A 2 -5.95 -43.98 -5.43
CA THR A 2 -6.95 -43.42 -6.31
C THR A 2 -6.49 -42.00 -6.60
N HIS A 3 -5.89 -41.79 -7.76
CA HIS A 3 -5.58 -40.45 -8.25
C HIS A 3 -6.88 -39.66 -8.41
N ILE A 4 -7.14 -38.75 -7.48
CA ILE A 4 -8.15 -37.71 -7.67
C ILE A 4 -7.56 -36.76 -8.74
N LYS A 5 -7.84 -37.03 -10.01
CA LYS A 5 -7.70 -36.01 -11.06
C LYS A 5 -8.69 -34.92 -10.73
N ARG A 6 -8.20 -33.83 -10.11
CA ARG A 6 -8.96 -32.60 -10.02
C ARG A 6 -9.38 -32.20 -11.44
N LYS A 7 -10.68 -32.07 -11.66
CA LYS A 7 -11.20 -31.36 -12.83
C LYS A 7 -10.66 -29.95 -12.75
N ALA A 8 -9.83 -29.57 -13.70
CA ALA A 8 -9.54 -28.17 -13.94
C ALA A 8 -10.88 -27.43 -14.06
N THR A 9 -11.01 -26.29 -13.31
CA THR A 9 -12.00 -25.26 -13.54
C THR A 9 -13.43 -25.49 -13.03
N GLU A 10 -13.63 -25.63 -11.73
CA GLU A 10 -14.81 -24.97 -11.16
C GLU A 10 -14.33 -23.67 -10.50
N LEU A 11 -14.72 -22.54 -11.13
CA LEU A 11 -14.46 -21.21 -10.59
C LEU A 11 -15.18 -21.07 -9.25
N HIS A 12 -14.53 -20.42 -8.28
CA HIS A 12 -15.13 -20.16 -6.98
C HIS A 12 -16.53 -19.54 -7.13
N PRO A 13 -17.58 -20.01 -6.42
CA PRO A 13 -18.94 -19.52 -6.57
C PRO A 13 -19.07 -18.00 -6.44
N ALA A 14 -18.36 -17.39 -5.48
CA ALA A 14 -18.32 -15.94 -5.28
C ALA A 14 -17.76 -15.18 -6.51
N ALA A 15 -16.84 -15.74 -7.28
CA ALA A 15 -16.33 -15.05 -8.47
C ALA A 15 -17.41 -14.83 -9.54
N ARG A 16 -18.37 -15.76 -9.66
CA ARG A 16 -19.52 -15.59 -10.55
C ARG A 16 -20.51 -14.57 -10.01
N MET A 17 -20.67 -14.51 -8.70
CA MET A 17 -21.47 -13.49 -8.02
C MET A 17 -20.86 -12.10 -8.29
N TYR A 18 -19.57 -11.91 -8.03
CA TYR A 18 -18.86 -10.65 -8.29
C TYR A 18 -18.91 -10.22 -9.77
N ALA A 19 -18.85 -11.18 -10.72
CA ALA A 19 -18.98 -10.85 -12.15
C ALA A 19 -20.40 -10.35 -12.49
N ARG A 20 -21.42 -10.84 -11.81
CA ARG A 20 -22.80 -10.34 -11.96
C ARG A 20 -22.91 -8.93 -11.37
N GLU A 21 -22.41 -8.72 -10.16
CA GLU A 21 -22.41 -7.44 -9.47
C GLU A 21 -21.65 -6.36 -10.26
N CYS A 22 -20.52 -6.72 -10.85
CA CYS A 22 -19.78 -5.82 -11.73
C CYS A 22 -20.59 -5.43 -12.99
N ARG A 23 -21.32 -6.37 -13.59
CA ARG A 23 -22.20 -6.09 -14.74
C ARG A 23 -23.43 -5.26 -14.36
N GLU A 24 -23.89 -5.37 -13.13
CA GLU A 24 -24.99 -4.59 -12.54
C GLU A 24 -24.54 -3.20 -12.05
N GLY A 25 -23.22 -2.89 -12.12
CA GLY A 25 -22.66 -1.61 -11.70
C GLY A 25 -22.47 -1.47 -10.19
N LYS A 26 -22.62 -2.56 -9.42
CA LYS A 26 -22.41 -2.61 -7.97
C LYS A 26 -20.91 -2.67 -7.60
N LEU A 27 -20.11 -3.27 -8.47
CA LEU A 27 -18.65 -3.31 -8.38
C LEU A 27 -18.06 -2.66 -9.63
N ASN A 28 -16.99 -1.91 -9.48
CA ASN A 28 -16.20 -1.51 -10.62
C ASN A 28 -15.31 -2.66 -11.10
N ARG A 29 -14.69 -2.50 -12.29
CA ARG A 29 -13.87 -3.55 -12.90
C ARG A 29 -12.66 -3.93 -12.04
N ARG A 30 -11.97 -2.94 -11.43
CA ARG A 30 -10.79 -3.19 -10.58
C ARG A 30 -11.18 -4.01 -9.35
N GLU A 31 -12.24 -3.63 -8.69
CA GLU A 31 -12.80 -4.35 -7.55
C GLU A 31 -13.11 -5.80 -7.86
N PHE A 32 -13.80 -6.04 -8.99
CA PHE A 32 -14.07 -7.40 -9.45
C PHE A 32 -12.79 -8.20 -9.67
N MET A 33 -11.78 -7.60 -10.34
CA MET A 33 -10.50 -8.27 -10.60
C MET A 33 -9.80 -8.65 -9.30
N THR A 34 -9.70 -7.71 -8.34
CA THR A 34 -9.08 -7.98 -7.03
C THR A 34 -9.76 -9.13 -6.29
N ARG A 35 -11.09 -9.12 -6.20
CA ARG A 35 -11.88 -10.14 -5.48
C ARG A 35 -11.82 -11.51 -6.15
N ALA A 36 -11.97 -11.55 -7.46
CA ALA A 36 -11.97 -12.82 -8.20
C ALA A 36 -10.58 -13.47 -8.14
N THR A 37 -9.51 -12.70 -8.33
CA THR A 37 -8.15 -13.24 -8.31
C THR A 37 -7.67 -13.60 -6.90
N ALA A 38 -8.08 -12.87 -5.87
CA ALA A 38 -7.82 -13.25 -4.48
C ALA A 38 -8.39 -14.64 -4.12
N LEU A 39 -9.49 -15.05 -4.77
CA LEU A 39 -10.07 -16.40 -4.63
C LEU A 39 -9.43 -17.45 -5.56
N GLY A 40 -8.34 -17.11 -6.26
CA GLY A 40 -7.60 -18.02 -7.12
C GLY A 40 -8.13 -18.12 -8.58
N VAL A 41 -8.99 -17.20 -9.01
CA VAL A 41 -9.40 -17.13 -10.42
C VAL A 41 -8.29 -16.47 -11.23
N ALA A 42 -7.74 -17.16 -12.22
CA ALA A 42 -6.72 -16.57 -13.09
C ALA A 42 -7.26 -15.31 -13.82
N ALA A 43 -6.44 -14.24 -13.95
CA ALA A 43 -6.89 -12.97 -14.53
C ALA A 43 -7.52 -13.10 -15.92
N PRO A 44 -7.01 -13.91 -16.88
CA PRO A 44 -7.70 -14.10 -18.18
C PRO A 44 -9.10 -14.70 -18.04
N ALA A 45 -9.31 -15.61 -17.07
CA ALA A 45 -10.62 -16.18 -16.80
C ALA A 45 -11.55 -15.15 -16.14
N ALA A 46 -11.04 -14.29 -15.27
CA ALA A 46 -11.79 -13.19 -14.68
C ALA A 46 -12.25 -12.18 -15.76
N TYR A 47 -11.36 -11.76 -16.67
CA TYR A 47 -11.75 -10.95 -17.83
C TYR A 47 -12.85 -11.63 -18.67
N GLY A 48 -12.72 -12.93 -18.91
CA GLY A 48 -13.72 -13.72 -19.62
C GLY A 48 -15.09 -13.75 -18.94
N LEU A 49 -15.14 -13.75 -17.59
CA LEU A 49 -16.38 -13.66 -16.83
C LEU A 49 -17.13 -12.33 -17.06
N LEU A 50 -16.41 -11.25 -17.37
CA LEU A 50 -17.00 -9.96 -17.74
C LEU A 50 -17.32 -9.85 -19.23
N GLY A 51 -16.97 -10.85 -20.05
CA GLY A 51 -17.12 -10.79 -21.51
C GLY A 51 -16.08 -9.88 -22.18
N LEU A 52 -14.95 -9.62 -21.49
CA LEU A 52 -13.86 -8.79 -21.99
C LEU A 52 -12.67 -9.64 -22.40
N ALA A 53 -11.88 -9.17 -23.38
CA ALA A 53 -10.57 -9.73 -23.65
C ALA A 53 -9.58 -9.24 -22.58
N ALA A 54 -8.66 -10.12 -22.16
CA ALA A 54 -7.53 -9.69 -21.35
C ALA A 54 -6.68 -8.68 -22.15
N PRO A 55 -6.06 -7.66 -21.49
CA PRO A 55 -5.16 -6.74 -22.15
C PRO A 55 -4.06 -7.50 -22.91
N GLU A 56 -3.81 -7.11 -24.16
CA GLU A 56 -2.67 -7.63 -24.91
C GLU A 56 -1.39 -6.97 -24.36
N ALA A 57 -0.35 -7.78 -24.12
CA ALA A 57 0.97 -7.24 -23.82
C ALA A 57 1.45 -6.41 -25.02
N LYS A 58 1.84 -5.15 -24.79
CA LYS A 58 2.39 -4.28 -25.84
C LYS A 58 3.67 -4.92 -26.38
N ALA A 59 3.69 -5.24 -27.66
CA ALA A 59 4.80 -5.88 -28.33
C ALA A 59 5.89 -4.86 -28.71
N GLN A 60 6.55 -4.25 -27.71
CA GLN A 60 7.89 -3.71 -27.90
C GLN A 60 8.87 -4.78 -27.41
N THR A 61 9.81 -5.16 -28.27
CA THR A 61 10.82 -6.15 -27.87
C THR A 61 11.82 -5.45 -26.93
N PRO A 62 11.83 -5.77 -25.62
CA PRO A 62 12.78 -5.18 -24.70
C PRO A 62 14.21 -5.51 -25.13
N GLN A 63 15.11 -4.54 -25.04
CA GLN A 63 16.54 -4.79 -25.21
C GLN A 63 17.15 -5.21 -23.89
N MET A 64 18.07 -6.19 -23.95
CA MET A 64 18.85 -6.59 -22.78
C MET A 64 20.00 -5.61 -22.58
N GLY A 65 20.22 -5.25 -21.33
CA GLY A 65 21.35 -4.42 -20.91
C GLY A 65 20.99 -2.99 -20.54
N GLY A 66 22.00 -2.25 -20.14
CA GLY A 66 21.91 -0.83 -19.79
C GLY A 66 21.67 -0.57 -18.30
N THR A 67 21.78 0.73 -17.96
CA THR A 67 21.60 1.25 -16.60
C THR A 67 20.38 2.17 -16.57
N LEU A 68 19.49 1.97 -15.60
CA LEU A 68 18.36 2.84 -15.32
C LEU A 68 18.62 3.61 -14.02
N ARG A 69 18.47 4.93 -14.06
CA ARG A 69 18.65 5.84 -12.92
C ARG A 69 17.30 6.39 -12.47
N ILE A 70 16.96 6.10 -11.23
CA ILE A 70 15.64 6.40 -10.63
C ILE A 70 15.83 7.39 -9.48
N GLN A 71 15.20 8.57 -9.56
CA GLN A 71 15.12 9.45 -8.39
C GLN A 71 14.21 8.81 -7.35
N MET A 72 14.72 8.59 -6.13
CA MET A 72 13.95 8.05 -5.01
C MET A 72 14.72 8.26 -3.70
N ASP A 73 14.01 8.55 -2.60
CA ASP A 73 14.60 8.63 -1.26
C ASP A 73 15.16 7.28 -0.82
N ILE A 74 16.36 7.29 -0.23
CA ILE A 74 17.03 6.09 0.25
C ILE A 74 17.07 6.06 1.78
N LYS A 75 16.25 5.19 2.34
CA LYS A 75 16.06 4.99 3.78
C LYS A 75 16.92 3.85 4.32
N ALA A 76 17.32 3.90 5.58
CA ALA A 76 18.07 2.82 6.24
C ALA A 76 17.27 1.51 6.23
N GLN A 77 17.87 0.44 5.75
CA GLN A 77 17.22 -0.87 5.68
C GLN A 77 17.05 -1.51 7.06
N ARG A 78 16.02 -2.35 7.18
CA ARG A 78 15.66 -3.11 8.37
C ARG A 78 14.86 -4.36 8.00
N ASP A 79 14.47 -5.17 8.98
CA ASP A 79 13.66 -6.37 8.74
C ASP A 79 12.42 -6.04 7.88
N PRO A 80 12.21 -6.74 6.74
CA PRO A 80 11.12 -6.44 5.80
C PRO A 80 9.73 -6.35 6.44
N ARG A 81 9.39 -7.21 7.41
CA ARG A 81 8.08 -7.16 8.09
C ARG A 81 7.84 -5.86 8.87
N THR A 82 8.89 -5.06 9.12
CA THR A 82 8.83 -3.77 9.81
C THR A 82 8.95 -2.58 8.86
N TRP A 83 8.98 -2.79 7.54
CA TRP A 83 8.99 -1.70 6.58
C TRP A 83 7.69 -0.90 6.66
N ASP A 84 7.81 0.39 6.84
CA ASP A 84 6.71 1.36 6.86
C ASP A 84 6.61 2.19 5.57
N TRP A 85 7.64 2.09 4.69
CA TRP A 85 7.70 2.82 3.43
C TRP A 85 8.03 1.90 2.26
N SER A 86 7.37 2.15 1.12
CA SER A 86 7.56 1.37 -0.11
C SER A 86 8.95 1.54 -0.72
N GLU A 87 9.66 2.64 -0.44
CA GLU A 87 11.04 2.89 -0.91
C GLU A 87 12.01 1.84 -0.37
N LEU A 88 11.83 1.41 0.89
CA LEU A 88 12.62 0.31 1.47
C LEU A 88 12.48 -0.97 0.65
N ALA A 89 11.24 -1.34 0.33
CA ALA A 89 10.95 -2.50 -0.49
C ALA A 89 11.44 -2.34 -1.93
N ASN A 90 11.27 -1.16 -2.53
CA ASN A 90 11.64 -0.92 -3.92
C ASN A 90 13.12 -1.16 -4.18
N VAL A 91 14.01 -0.81 -3.25
CA VAL A 91 15.44 -1.16 -3.35
C VAL A 91 15.63 -2.68 -3.36
N CYS A 92 14.91 -3.40 -2.50
CA CYS A 92 15.12 -4.83 -2.26
C CYS A 92 14.41 -5.75 -3.27
N ARG A 93 13.44 -5.25 -4.06
CA ARG A 93 12.68 -6.05 -5.06
C ARG A 93 13.56 -6.73 -6.13
N GLY A 94 14.83 -6.37 -6.22
CA GLY A 94 15.79 -7.01 -7.13
C GLY A 94 16.16 -8.43 -6.72
N TRP A 95 16.16 -8.72 -5.43
CA TRP A 95 16.51 -10.05 -4.89
C TRP A 95 15.45 -10.62 -3.96
N LEU A 96 14.67 -9.81 -3.24
CA LEU A 96 13.53 -10.26 -2.45
C LEU A 96 12.26 -10.19 -3.29
N GLU A 97 11.71 -11.35 -3.62
CA GLU A 97 10.43 -11.44 -4.32
C GLU A 97 9.27 -11.66 -3.33
N TYR A 98 8.06 -11.73 -3.86
CA TYR A 98 6.81 -11.86 -3.10
C TYR A 98 6.10 -13.15 -3.47
N LEU A 99 5.20 -13.64 -2.64
CA LEU A 99 4.37 -14.80 -2.97
C LEU A 99 3.43 -14.49 -4.14
N VAL A 100 2.86 -13.29 -4.13
CA VAL A 100 1.89 -12.77 -5.10
C VAL A 100 2.14 -11.28 -5.33
N SER A 101 1.66 -10.74 -6.45
CA SER A 101 1.72 -9.31 -6.78
C SER A 101 0.34 -8.72 -7.01
N TYR A 102 0.19 -7.43 -6.76
CA TYR A 102 -0.99 -6.64 -7.13
C TYR A 102 -0.70 -5.89 -8.42
N GLU A 103 -1.62 -5.98 -9.39
CA GLU A 103 -1.42 -5.41 -10.72
C GLU A 103 -2.15 -4.07 -10.88
N ARG A 104 -1.75 -3.28 -11.89
CA ARG A 104 -2.38 -1.99 -12.20
C ARG A 104 -3.87 -2.11 -12.53
N ASP A 105 -4.31 -3.26 -13.03
CA ASP A 105 -5.72 -3.52 -13.35
C ASP A 105 -6.54 -3.99 -12.14
N GLY A 106 -5.91 -4.09 -10.96
CA GLY A 106 -6.52 -4.56 -9.72
C GLY A 106 -6.47 -6.06 -9.51
N SER A 107 -5.90 -6.84 -10.45
CA SER A 107 -5.76 -8.28 -10.26
C SER A 107 -4.60 -8.62 -9.32
N VAL A 108 -4.73 -9.76 -8.63
CA VAL A 108 -3.62 -10.40 -7.90
C VAL A 108 -3.05 -11.51 -8.78
N GLN A 109 -1.74 -11.51 -8.97
CA GLN A 109 -1.03 -12.44 -9.84
C GLN A 109 -0.05 -13.30 -9.03
N PRO A 110 0.20 -14.55 -9.46
CA PRO A 110 1.17 -15.42 -8.83
C PRO A 110 2.61 -15.02 -9.17
N VAL A 111 3.50 -15.00 -8.16
CA VAL A 111 4.94 -14.78 -8.30
C VAL A 111 5.68 -16.02 -7.83
N LEU A 112 6.03 -16.14 -6.54
CA LEU A 112 6.64 -17.35 -5.96
C LEU A 112 5.60 -18.46 -5.70
N LEU A 113 4.32 -18.12 -5.56
CA LEU A 113 3.26 -19.09 -5.75
C LEU A 113 3.03 -19.31 -7.26
N GLU A 114 2.69 -20.53 -7.65
CA GLU A 114 2.19 -20.84 -8.98
C GLU A 114 0.67 -20.61 -9.07
N SER A 115 -0.02 -20.89 -7.97
CA SER A 115 -1.47 -20.69 -7.85
C SER A 115 -1.93 -20.84 -6.40
N TRP A 116 -3.17 -20.42 -6.13
CA TRP A 116 -3.86 -20.68 -4.88
C TRP A 116 -5.34 -20.94 -5.12
N GLN A 117 -6.00 -21.52 -4.13
CA GLN A 117 -7.44 -21.78 -4.15
C GLN A 117 -8.03 -21.64 -2.75
N ALA A 118 -9.12 -20.90 -2.62
CA ALA A 118 -9.94 -20.90 -1.43
C ALA A 118 -10.99 -22.02 -1.48
N ASN A 119 -11.40 -22.52 -0.31
CA ASN A 119 -12.64 -23.31 -0.19
C ASN A 119 -13.86 -22.37 -0.28
N ASP A 120 -15.07 -22.93 -0.29
CA ASP A 120 -16.30 -22.18 -0.57
C ASP A 120 -16.60 -21.07 0.46
N ASP A 121 -16.15 -21.23 1.70
CA ASP A 121 -16.37 -20.29 2.80
C ASP A 121 -15.13 -19.43 3.13
N ALA A 122 -14.10 -19.48 2.29
CA ALA A 122 -12.85 -18.74 2.45
C ALA A 122 -12.15 -18.94 3.83
N THR A 123 -12.30 -20.14 4.43
CA THR A 123 -11.65 -20.52 5.69
C THR A 123 -10.43 -21.40 5.47
N VAL A 124 -10.24 -21.96 4.27
CA VAL A 124 -9.07 -22.78 3.92
C VAL A 124 -8.52 -22.34 2.57
N TYR A 125 -7.26 -21.98 2.53
CA TYR A 125 -6.52 -21.67 1.30
C TYR A 125 -5.47 -22.73 1.04
N THR A 126 -5.50 -23.34 -0.15
CA THR A 126 -4.41 -24.19 -0.65
C THR A 126 -3.48 -23.33 -1.49
N LEU A 127 -2.21 -23.25 -1.10
CA LEU A 127 -1.16 -22.51 -1.79
C LEU A 127 -0.26 -23.51 -2.52
N ASN A 128 -0.07 -23.32 -3.81
CA ASN A 128 0.85 -24.12 -4.62
C ASN A 128 2.09 -23.27 -4.90
N VAL A 129 3.23 -23.71 -4.44
CA VAL A 129 4.54 -23.06 -4.63
C VAL A 129 5.02 -23.31 -6.05
N ARG A 130 5.63 -22.33 -6.68
CA ARG A 130 6.18 -22.42 -8.03
C ARG A 130 7.31 -23.43 -8.09
N PRO A 131 7.25 -24.46 -8.93
CA PRO A 131 8.33 -25.43 -9.06
C PRO A 131 9.57 -24.81 -9.73
N GLY A 132 10.76 -25.27 -9.32
CA GLY A 132 12.03 -24.91 -9.94
C GLY A 132 12.60 -23.57 -9.51
N VAL A 133 11.95 -22.86 -8.59
CA VAL A 133 12.51 -21.65 -7.97
C VAL A 133 13.67 -22.03 -7.05
N THR A 134 14.78 -21.33 -7.15
CA THR A 134 15.92 -21.46 -6.26
C THR A 134 16.29 -20.11 -5.64
N TRP A 135 16.85 -20.16 -4.45
CA TRP A 135 17.55 -19.03 -3.86
C TRP A 135 18.91 -18.82 -4.54
N ASN A 136 19.44 -17.64 -4.50
CA ASN A 136 20.74 -17.31 -5.10
C ASN A 136 21.95 -17.98 -4.39
N ASN A 137 21.73 -18.63 -3.23
CA ASN A 137 22.69 -19.48 -2.56
C ASN A 137 22.65 -20.96 -3.02
N GLY A 138 21.70 -21.28 -3.93
CA GLY A 138 21.51 -22.62 -4.51
C GLY A 138 20.47 -23.51 -3.82
N ASP A 139 19.89 -23.08 -2.70
CA ASP A 139 18.83 -23.82 -2.03
C ASP A 139 17.54 -23.81 -2.86
N ALA A 140 16.76 -24.90 -2.83
CA ALA A 140 15.45 -24.95 -3.45
C ALA A 140 14.43 -24.13 -2.63
N PHE A 141 13.54 -23.41 -3.31
CA PHE A 141 12.41 -22.75 -2.66
C PHE A 141 11.27 -23.74 -2.47
N THR A 142 10.74 -23.85 -1.26
CA THR A 142 9.77 -24.89 -0.87
C THR A 142 8.60 -24.33 -0.07
N ALA A 143 7.57 -25.16 0.16
CA ALA A 143 6.43 -24.85 1.02
C ALA A 143 6.86 -24.56 2.48
N GLU A 144 7.94 -25.16 2.97
CA GLU A 144 8.50 -24.86 4.29
C GLU A 144 9.03 -23.42 4.37
N HIS A 145 9.63 -22.91 3.26
CA HIS A 145 10.10 -21.52 3.21
C HIS A 145 8.93 -20.52 3.18
N VAL A 146 7.83 -20.87 2.54
CA VAL A 146 6.60 -20.07 2.58
C VAL A 146 6.02 -20.06 4.00
N ALA A 147 5.91 -21.24 4.64
CA ALA A 147 5.43 -21.36 6.00
C ALA A 147 6.29 -20.56 7.00
N HIS A 148 7.62 -20.62 6.86
CA HIS A 148 8.56 -19.83 7.67
C HIS A 148 8.29 -18.33 7.58
N ASN A 149 8.05 -17.79 6.36
CA ASN A 149 7.75 -16.37 6.19
C ASN A 149 6.40 -16.00 6.79
N ILE A 150 5.37 -16.82 6.60
CA ILE A 150 4.04 -16.60 7.20
C ILE A 150 4.13 -16.62 8.74
N GLU A 151 4.88 -17.55 9.34
CA GLU A 151 5.11 -17.57 10.78
C GLU A 151 5.80 -16.28 11.26
N ARG A 152 6.83 -15.82 10.55
CA ARG A 152 7.49 -14.54 10.83
C ARG A 152 6.53 -13.34 10.77
N TRP A 153 5.63 -13.33 9.79
CA TRP A 153 4.64 -12.25 9.66
C TRP A 153 3.63 -12.23 10.81
N CYS A 154 3.31 -13.39 11.38
CA CYS A 154 2.38 -13.49 12.52
C CYS A 154 2.98 -13.02 13.86
N ASP A 155 4.30 -12.84 13.98
CA ASP A 155 4.96 -12.54 15.25
C ASP A 155 4.79 -11.07 15.66
N ALA A 156 3.74 -10.77 16.43
CA ALA A 156 3.44 -9.44 16.96
C ALA A 156 4.40 -8.98 18.07
N SER A 157 5.29 -9.84 18.58
CA SER A 157 6.29 -9.44 19.57
C SER A 157 7.44 -8.61 18.98
N VAL A 158 7.54 -8.57 17.66
CA VAL A 158 8.51 -7.74 16.94
C VAL A 158 7.92 -6.34 16.76
N GLU A 159 8.56 -5.39 17.40
CA GLU A 159 8.15 -3.98 17.33
C GLU A 159 8.14 -3.49 15.87
N GLY A 160 7.07 -2.81 15.47
CA GLY A 160 6.88 -2.32 14.11
C GLY A 160 6.46 -3.38 13.09
N ASN A 161 6.23 -4.65 13.48
CA ASN A 161 5.74 -5.68 12.56
C ASN A 161 4.30 -5.37 12.09
N SER A 162 4.20 -4.69 10.96
CA SER A 162 2.92 -4.33 10.35
C SER A 162 2.19 -5.52 9.72
N MET A 163 2.88 -6.64 9.45
CA MET A 163 2.26 -7.85 8.90
C MET A 163 1.41 -8.60 9.94
N ALA A 164 1.70 -8.48 11.25
CA ALA A 164 0.98 -9.21 12.28
C ALA A 164 -0.54 -8.96 12.26
N GLY A 165 -0.94 -7.70 12.10
CA GLY A 165 -2.35 -7.34 11.97
C GLY A 165 -3.02 -7.90 10.71
N ARG A 166 -2.26 -8.02 9.61
CA ARG A 166 -2.74 -8.57 8.33
C ARG A 166 -2.94 -10.09 8.36
N MET A 167 -2.26 -10.78 9.29
CA MET A 167 -2.32 -12.23 9.46
C MET A 167 -3.23 -12.64 10.62
N SER A 168 -4.11 -11.76 11.10
CA SER A 168 -4.96 -12.00 12.28
C SER A 168 -5.84 -13.24 12.16
N SER A 169 -6.32 -13.58 10.97
CA SER A 169 -7.15 -14.76 10.73
C SER A 169 -6.43 -16.12 10.90
N ILE A 170 -5.10 -16.13 10.96
CA ILE A 170 -4.27 -17.32 11.23
C ILE A 170 -3.44 -17.20 12.50
N SER A 171 -3.61 -16.10 13.24
CA SER A 171 -2.85 -15.80 14.46
C SER A 171 -3.70 -16.00 15.71
N GLU A 172 -3.04 -16.30 16.83
CA GLU A 172 -3.59 -16.35 18.18
C GLU A 172 -2.52 -15.85 19.16
N ASP A 173 -2.88 -14.99 20.09
CA ASP A 173 -1.97 -14.40 21.07
C ASP A 173 -0.71 -13.76 20.45
N GLY A 174 -0.86 -13.13 19.27
CA GLY A 174 0.21 -12.44 18.57
C GLY A 174 1.24 -13.36 17.91
N LYS A 175 0.90 -14.62 17.67
CA LYS A 175 1.72 -15.60 16.97
C LYS A 175 0.89 -16.45 16.02
N LEU A 176 1.56 -17.18 15.13
CA LEU A 176 0.90 -18.20 14.32
C LEU A 176 0.17 -19.20 15.22
N ARG A 177 -1.13 -19.38 14.97
CA ARG A 177 -1.98 -20.33 15.70
C ARG A 177 -1.57 -21.77 15.38
N ASP A 178 -1.60 -22.63 16.38
CA ASP A 178 -1.32 -24.07 16.22
C ASP A 178 -2.26 -24.69 15.16
N GLY A 179 -1.67 -25.38 14.19
CA GLY A 179 -2.39 -26.03 13.10
C GLY A 179 -2.94 -25.06 12.03
N ALA A 180 -2.61 -23.76 12.07
CA ALA A 180 -3.01 -22.81 11.02
C ALA A 180 -2.28 -23.08 9.69
N ILE A 181 -1.13 -23.72 9.69
CA ILE A 181 -0.42 -24.14 8.48
C ILE A 181 -0.30 -25.67 8.45
N GLU A 182 -0.66 -26.27 7.32
CA GLU A 182 -0.48 -27.69 7.01
C GLU A 182 0.47 -27.82 5.80
N ILE A 183 1.67 -28.34 5.98
CA ILE A 183 2.54 -28.71 4.86
C ILE A 183 2.03 -30.03 4.28
N VAL A 184 1.59 -29.99 3.01
CA VAL A 184 1.04 -31.17 2.31
C VAL A 184 2.15 -31.94 1.62
N ASP A 185 3.05 -31.22 0.96
CA ASP A 185 4.27 -31.72 0.31
C ASP A 185 5.25 -30.54 0.09
N ASP A 186 6.39 -30.79 -0.57
CA ASP A 186 7.46 -29.80 -0.78
C ASP A 186 6.99 -28.52 -1.52
N LEU A 187 5.89 -28.60 -2.28
CA LEU A 187 5.38 -27.49 -3.09
C LEU A 187 3.92 -27.12 -2.76
N THR A 188 3.34 -27.71 -1.72
CA THR A 188 1.93 -27.44 -1.37
C THR A 188 1.77 -27.26 0.12
N LEU A 189 1.13 -26.17 0.52
CA LEU A 189 0.70 -25.95 1.90
C LEU A 189 -0.75 -25.48 1.95
N ARG A 190 -1.38 -25.63 3.11
CA ARG A 190 -2.73 -25.10 3.38
C ARG A 190 -2.69 -24.16 4.56
N LEU A 191 -3.47 -23.08 4.44
CA LEU A 191 -3.76 -22.17 5.54
C LEU A 191 -5.17 -22.49 6.05
N HIS A 192 -5.30 -22.76 7.35
CA HIS A 192 -6.57 -22.96 8.04
C HIS A 192 -6.87 -21.72 8.88
N LEU A 193 -7.83 -20.92 8.44
CA LEU A 193 -8.19 -19.66 9.07
C LEU A 193 -9.16 -19.88 10.23
N SER A 194 -9.12 -19.02 11.23
CA SER A 194 -10.04 -19.04 12.37
C SER A 194 -11.43 -18.49 12.01
N SER A 195 -11.49 -17.65 10.98
CA SER A 195 -12.72 -17.07 10.42
C SER A 195 -12.52 -16.86 8.91
N PRO A 196 -13.58 -16.73 8.11
CA PRO A 196 -13.45 -16.36 6.69
C PRO A 196 -12.66 -15.06 6.54
N ASP A 197 -11.68 -15.07 5.63
CA ASP A 197 -10.86 -13.89 5.33
C ASP A 197 -10.49 -13.86 3.84
N ILE A 198 -11.13 -13.00 3.10
CA ILE A 198 -10.87 -12.80 1.67
C ILE A 198 -9.66 -11.90 1.39
N ALA A 199 -9.14 -11.24 2.42
CA ALA A 199 -8.01 -10.33 2.29
C ALA A 199 -6.65 -11.05 2.46
N ILE A 200 -6.61 -12.27 3.00
CA ILE A 200 -5.35 -12.96 3.36
C ILE A 200 -4.34 -13.03 2.20
N ILE A 201 -4.78 -13.35 0.98
CA ILE A 201 -3.89 -13.38 -0.20
C ILE A 201 -3.49 -11.96 -0.62
N VAL A 202 -4.44 -11.03 -0.60
CA VAL A 202 -4.18 -9.63 -0.97
C VAL A 202 -3.19 -8.98 0.00
N ASN A 203 -3.26 -9.33 1.29
CA ASN A 203 -2.31 -8.88 2.32
C ASN A 203 -0.85 -9.30 2.01
N MET A 204 -0.64 -10.40 1.30
CA MET A 204 0.69 -10.88 0.89
C MET A 204 1.26 -10.13 -0.33
N THR A 205 0.51 -9.20 -0.94
CA THR A 205 1.01 -8.33 -2.00
C THR A 205 1.71 -7.07 -1.47
N ASP A 206 1.48 -6.72 -0.20
CA ASP A 206 1.96 -5.47 0.36
C ASP A 206 3.48 -5.52 0.59
N TYR A 207 4.12 -4.37 0.51
CA TYR A 207 5.58 -4.27 0.50
C TYR A 207 6.30 -4.88 1.72
N PRO A 208 5.72 -4.97 2.95
CA PRO A 208 6.37 -5.68 4.05
C PRO A 208 6.34 -7.21 3.92
N ALA A 209 5.55 -7.75 2.97
CA ALA A 209 5.44 -9.20 2.75
C ALA A 209 6.56 -9.76 1.84
N ALA A 210 7.72 -9.12 1.78
CA ALA A 210 8.87 -9.65 1.07
C ALA A 210 9.33 -10.97 1.69
N VAL A 211 9.62 -11.95 0.81
CA VAL A 211 10.00 -13.30 1.22
C VAL A 211 11.50 -13.36 1.47
N VAL A 212 11.88 -13.74 2.68
CA VAL A 212 13.27 -13.90 3.11
C VAL A 212 13.64 -15.37 3.28
N HIS A 213 14.91 -15.69 3.07
CA HIS A 213 15.45 -17.03 3.29
C HIS A 213 15.42 -17.40 4.79
N PRO A 214 15.18 -18.66 5.20
CA PRO A 214 15.15 -19.07 6.61
C PRO A 214 16.41 -18.75 7.41
N SER A 215 17.56 -18.58 6.75
CA SER A 215 18.80 -18.14 7.41
C SER A 215 18.84 -16.63 7.71
N PHE A 216 17.84 -15.86 7.31
CA PHE A 216 17.77 -14.43 7.61
C PHE A 216 17.48 -14.23 9.10
N THR A 217 18.48 -13.78 9.83
CA THR A 217 18.43 -13.54 11.29
C THR A 217 18.76 -12.08 11.65
N GLY A 218 19.18 -11.30 10.64
CA GLY A 218 19.53 -9.90 10.81
C GLY A 218 18.38 -8.96 10.43
N ASP A 219 18.58 -7.68 10.70
CA ASP A 219 17.59 -6.65 10.41
C ASP A 219 17.74 -6.08 8.99
N ASP A 220 18.93 -6.19 8.39
CA ASP A 220 19.28 -5.58 7.11
C ASP A 220 19.35 -6.61 5.97
N PRO A 221 18.40 -6.59 5.03
CA PRO A 221 18.43 -7.50 3.88
C PRO A 221 19.54 -7.17 2.86
N VAL A 222 20.14 -5.98 2.89
CA VAL A 222 21.31 -5.63 2.06
C VAL A 222 22.57 -6.33 2.59
N ALA A 223 22.70 -6.43 3.90
CA ALA A 223 23.82 -7.12 4.52
C ALA A 223 23.74 -8.65 4.35
N ASN A 224 22.54 -9.20 4.14
CA ASN A 224 22.30 -10.62 3.87
C ASN A 224 21.40 -10.79 2.63
N PRO A 225 21.93 -10.56 1.40
CA PRO A 225 21.14 -10.48 0.19
C PRO A 225 20.80 -11.87 -0.40
N ILE A 226 20.35 -12.81 0.43
CA ILE A 226 19.86 -14.10 -0.05
C ILE A 226 18.39 -13.92 -0.48
N GLY A 227 18.12 -14.12 -1.76
CA GLY A 227 16.81 -13.96 -2.36
C GLY A 227 16.62 -14.84 -3.57
N THR A 228 15.43 -14.84 -4.13
CA THR A 228 15.05 -15.62 -5.32
C THR A 228 15.16 -14.79 -6.62
N GLY A 229 15.27 -13.46 -6.50
CA GLY A 229 15.29 -12.54 -7.62
C GLY A 229 16.66 -12.43 -8.33
N PRO A 230 16.68 -11.77 -9.51
CA PRO A 230 17.82 -11.81 -10.45
C PRO A 230 18.92 -10.78 -10.18
N TYR A 231 18.78 -9.92 -9.18
CA TYR A 231 19.75 -8.85 -8.88
C TYR A 231 20.38 -9.04 -7.50
N LEU A 232 21.48 -8.34 -7.27
CA LEU A 232 22.14 -8.21 -5.96
C LEU A 232 22.45 -6.75 -5.66
N PRO A 233 22.44 -6.34 -4.38
CA PRO A 233 22.90 -5.00 -3.99
C PRO A 233 24.42 -4.88 -4.18
N VAL A 234 24.85 -3.74 -4.72
CA VAL A 234 26.26 -3.34 -4.85
C VAL A 234 26.63 -2.31 -3.80
N SER A 235 25.73 -1.35 -3.58
CA SER A 235 25.86 -0.34 -2.53
C SER A 235 24.48 0.11 -2.03
N HIS A 236 24.44 0.58 -0.78
CA HIS A 236 23.28 1.19 -0.18
C HIS A 236 23.75 2.24 0.84
N ASP A 237 23.63 3.51 0.45
CA ASP A 237 24.05 4.65 1.26
C ASP A 237 22.81 5.52 1.56
N THR A 238 22.32 5.45 2.80
CA THR A 238 21.12 6.17 3.26
C THR A 238 21.25 7.67 2.99
N GLY A 239 20.22 8.27 2.36
CA GLY A 239 20.19 9.69 2.01
C GLY A 239 21.11 10.08 0.85
N ILE A 240 21.69 9.10 0.13
CA ILE A 240 22.60 9.34 -1.01
C ILE A 240 22.16 8.52 -2.22
N GLY A 241 22.06 7.19 -2.09
CA GLY A 241 21.70 6.34 -3.22
C GLY A 241 21.87 4.85 -2.93
N ALA A 242 21.37 4.04 -3.85
CA ALA A 242 21.55 2.59 -3.83
C ALA A 242 21.78 2.07 -5.24
N VAL A 243 22.55 1.01 -5.35
CA VAL A 243 22.90 0.38 -6.62
C VAL A 243 22.67 -1.11 -6.53
N ILE A 244 21.94 -1.65 -7.51
CA ILE A 244 21.76 -3.09 -7.68
C ILE A 244 22.20 -3.50 -9.08
N GLU A 245 22.78 -4.68 -9.20
CA GLU A 245 23.23 -5.25 -10.47
C GLU A 245 22.71 -6.67 -10.66
N ARG A 246 22.55 -7.05 -11.94
CA ARG A 246 22.19 -8.42 -12.31
C ARG A 246 23.19 -9.40 -11.72
N ASN A 247 22.69 -10.45 -11.08
CA ASN A 247 23.51 -11.55 -10.58
C ASN A 247 23.80 -12.56 -11.71
N PRO A 248 25.05 -12.65 -12.22
CA PRO A 248 25.36 -13.58 -13.29
C PRO A 248 25.45 -15.04 -12.82
N ASP A 249 25.56 -15.26 -11.51
CA ASP A 249 25.73 -16.59 -10.90
C ASP A 249 24.41 -17.23 -10.48
N HIS A 250 23.26 -16.54 -10.69
CA HIS A 250 21.93 -17.02 -10.36
C HIS A 250 21.03 -17.11 -11.59
N THR A 251 20.48 -18.30 -11.85
CA THR A 251 19.46 -18.47 -12.89
C THR A 251 18.08 -18.15 -12.30
N TRP A 252 17.53 -17.02 -12.67
CA TRP A 252 16.22 -16.60 -12.21
C TRP A 252 15.11 -17.46 -12.83
N TRP A 253 14.11 -17.84 -12.05
CA TRP A 253 13.00 -18.72 -12.47
C TRP A 253 12.18 -18.16 -13.65
N ASN A 254 12.16 -16.83 -13.83
CA ASN A 254 11.41 -16.14 -14.90
C ASN A 254 12.34 -15.56 -15.98
N GLU A 255 13.50 -16.16 -16.20
CA GLU A 255 14.46 -15.73 -17.20
C GLU A 255 13.81 -15.60 -18.60
N GLY A 256 14.10 -14.50 -19.29
CA GLY A 256 13.52 -14.18 -20.61
C GLY A 256 12.21 -13.40 -20.57
N ASN A 257 11.53 -13.30 -19.41
CA ASN A 257 10.29 -12.54 -19.27
C ASN A 257 10.44 -11.33 -18.33
N GLY A 258 11.65 -10.86 -18.11
CA GLY A 258 11.96 -9.73 -17.23
C GLY A 258 13.45 -9.60 -16.99
N ALA A 259 13.80 -8.74 -16.01
CA ALA A 259 15.17 -8.42 -15.63
C ALA A 259 16.02 -8.00 -16.82
N TYR A 260 15.50 -7.10 -17.65
CA TYR A 260 16.17 -6.69 -18.91
C TYR A 260 17.41 -5.81 -18.66
N LEU A 261 17.44 -5.05 -17.54
CA LEU A 261 18.52 -4.11 -17.23
C LEU A 261 19.74 -4.83 -16.62
N ASP A 262 20.93 -4.30 -16.84
CA ASP A 262 22.14 -4.80 -16.16
C ASP A 262 22.29 -4.19 -14.77
N ARG A 263 21.84 -2.92 -14.62
CA ARG A 263 22.08 -2.12 -13.43
C ARG A 263 20.93 -1.14 -13.18
N ILE A 264 20.54 -0.98 -11.92
CA ILE A 264 19.60 0.03 -11.46
C ILE A 264 20.31 0.89 -10.41
N GLU A 265 20.25 2.20 -10.58
CA GLU A 265 20.78 3.19 -9.66
C GLU A 265 19.63 4.02 -9.10
N PHE A 266 19.44 3.98 -7.80
CA PHE A 266 18.55 4.88 -7.10
C PHE A 266 19.36 6.09 -6.64
N VAL A 267 18.88 7.29 -6.95
CA VAL A 267 19.56 8.56 -6.66
C VAL A 267 18.66 9.35 -5.69
N ASP A 268 19.17 9.56 -4.48
CA ASP A 268 18.48 10.38 -3.49
C ASP A 268 18.92 11.85 -3.65
N LEU A 269 17.97 12.70 -3.98
CA LEU A 269 18.16 14.14 -4.18
C LEU A 269 17.40 14.97 -3.14
N GLY A 270 16.96 14.32 -2.04
CA GLY A 270 16.10 14.92 -1.04
C GLY A 270 14.68 15.19 -1.54
N THR A 271 13.97 16.06 -0.84
CA THR A 271 12.53 16.32 -1.04
C THR A 271 12.22 17.47 -2.00
N ASP A 272 13.22 18.17 -2.54
CA ASP A 272 13.02 19.31 -3.44
C ASP A 272 12.88 18.88 -4.90
N PRO A 273 11.66 18.97 -5.52
CA PRO A 273 11.46 18.59 -6.91
C PRO A 273 12.25 19.43 -7.91
N ALA A 274 12.70 20.63 -7.56
CA ALA A 274 13.57 21.43 -8.42
C ALA A 274 14.97 20.80 -8.57
N ALA A 275 15.47 20.15 -7.51
CA ALA A 275 16.72 19.38 -7.58
C ALA A 275 16.54 18.15 -8.49
N TRP A 276 15.40 17.46 -8.42
CA TRP A 276 15.10 16.33 -9.30
C TRP A 276 15.03 16.75 -10.77
N MET A 277 14.39 17.90 -11.05
CA MET A 277 14.31 18.45 -12.40
C MET A 277 15.68 18.81 -12.95
N ALA A 278 16.53 19.47 -12.16
CA ALA A 278 17.90 19.81 -12.55
C ALA A 278 18.73 18.56 -12.88
N ALA A 279 18.62 17.50 -12.07
CA ALA A 279 19.27 16.21 -12.33
C ALA A 279 18.74 15.52 -13.60
N ALA A 280 17.43 15.62 -13.85
CA ALA A 280 16.82 15.11 -15.07
C ALA A 280 17.31 15.87 -16.32
N GLU A 281 17.37 17.20 -16.28
CA GLU A 281 17.95 18.01 -17.38
C GLU A 281 19.43 17.70 -17.61
N GLY A 282 20.19 17.49 -16.53
CA GLY A 282 21.58 17.07 -16.55
C GLY A 282 21.83 15.65 -17.06
N GLY A 283 20.75 14.85 -17.20
CA GLY A 283 20.86 13.45 -17.60
C GLY A 283 21.36 12.53 -16.47
N GLU A 284 21.20 12.94 -15.21
CA GLU A 284 21.61 12.16 -14.03
C GLU A 284 20.52 11.19 -13.58
N VAL A 285 19.25 11.44 -13.94
CA VAL A 285 18.12 10.54 -13.72
C VAL A 285 17.31 10.33 -14.99
N ASP A 286 16.72 9.15 -15.11
CA ASP A 286 15.94 8.72 -16.28
C ASP A 286 14.43 8.68 -15.97
N MET A 287 14.06 8.55 -14.69
CA MET A 287 12.68 8.59 -14.22
C MET A 287 12.59 9.01 -12.75
N THR A 288 11.42 9.52 -12.38
CA THR A 288 11.08 9.82 -10.99
C THR A 288 10.41 8.62 -10.32
N TYR A 289 10.53 8.50 -9.02
CA TYR A 289 9.73 7.57 -8.21
C TYR A 289 8.25 7.98 -8.23
N GLN A 290 7.97 9.21 -7.85
CA GLN A 290 6.71 9.92 -8.03
C GLN A 290 6.99 11.39 -8.35
N THR A 291 6.02 12.06 -8.98
CA THR A 291 6.06 13.49 -9.22
C THR A 291 4.75 14.11 -8.76
N THR A 292 4.80 15.29 -8.15
CA THR A 292 3.65 15.97 -7.56
C THR A 292 3.54 17.42 -8.01
N GLY A 293 2.38 18.03 -7.81
CA GLY A 293 2.16 19.46 -8.07
C GLY A 293 2.40 19.86 -9.52
N ASP A 294 2.93 21.04 -9.71
CA ASP A 294 3.25 21.60 -11.03
C ASP A 294 4.43 20.91 -11.71
N PHE A 295 5.25 20.19 -10.95
CA PHE A 295 6.40 19.48 -11.49
C PHE A 295 6.02 18.35 -12.44
N VAL A 296 4.80 17.80 -12.35
CA VAL A 296 4.28 16.84 -13.33
C VAL A 296 4.37 17.42 -14.75
N ASP A 297 3.84 18.63 -14.93
CA ASP A 297 3.83 19.32 -16.23
C ASP A 297 5.22 19.85 -16.62
N LEU A 298 6.01 20.31 -15.64
CA LEU A 298 7.37 20.78 -15.87
C LEU A 298 8.29 19.66 -16.38
N PHE A 299 8.19 18.45 -15.84
CA PHE A 299 8.93 17.29 -16.36
C PHE A 299 8.48 16.92 -17.78
N GLU A 300 7.18 17.05 -18.12
CA GLU A 300 6.71 16.85 -19.49
C GLU A 300 7.34 17.85 -20.46
N MET A 301 7.50 19.11 -20.05
CA MET A 301 8.12 20.17 -20.87
C MET A 301 9.59 19.87 -21.21
N ILE A 302 10.31 19.14 -20.36
CA ILE A 302 11.68 18.69 -20.65
C ILE A 302 11.76 17.33 -21.36
N GLY A 303 10.61 16.81 -21.82
CA GLY A 303 10.53 15.59 -22.60
C GLY A 303 10.45 14.28 -21.78
N MET A 304 10.02 14.37 -20.52
CA MET A 304 9.73 13.23 -19.67
C MET A 304 8.21 13.12 -19.45
N PRO A 305 7.46 12.44 -20.32
CA PRO A 305 6.02 12.32 -20.20
C PRO A 305 5.61 11.66 -18.88
N ALA A 306 4.49 12.12 -18.33
CA ALA A 306 3.90 11.56 -17.13
C ALA A 306 3.02 10.35 -17.44
N THR A 307 2.95 9.44 -16.49
CA THR A 307 1.93 8.40 -16.42
C THR A 307 1.17 8.52 -15.10
N GLU A 308 -0.15 8.34 -15.16
CA GLU A 308 -1.05 8.51 -14.02
C GLU A 308 -1.57 7.18 -13.50
N ALA A 309 -1.74 7.07 -12.20
CA ALA A 309 -2.51 6.04 -11.53
C ALA A 309 -3.56 6.67 -10.61
N ILE A 310 -4.83 6.36 -10.83
CA ILE A 310 -5.93 6.69 -9.91
C ILE A 310 -5.84 5.75 -8.71
N THR A 311 -5.83 6.29 -7.50
CA THR A 311 -5.55 5.50 -6.29
C THR A 311 -6.43 5.85 -5.11
N ALA A 312 -6.34 5.04 -4.06
CA ALA A 312 -6.82 5.33 -2.71
C ALA A 312 -5.67 5.82 -1.79
N ALA A 313 -4.59 6.35 -2.35
CA ALA A 313 -3.56 7.02 -1.56
C ALA A 313 -4.07 8.40 -1.11
N THR A 314 -3.67 8.82 0.09
CA THR A 314 -4.19 10.06 0.71
C THR A 314 -3.16 10.70 1.62
N LEU A 315 -3.44 11.92 2.08
CA LEU A 315 -2.79 12.51 3.24
C LEU A 315 -3.76 12.48 4.43
N ALA A 316 -3.39 11.77 5.48
CA ALA A 316 -4.11 11.75 6.74
C ALA A 316 -3.58 12.87 7.64
N VAL A 317 -4.34 13.94 7.82
CA VAL A 317 -4.07 14.98 8.81
C VAL A 317 -4.78 14.57 10.09
N ARG A 318 -4.09 13.83 10.94
CA ARG A 318 -4.69 13.05 12.02
C ARG A 318 -4.40 13.63 13.40
N PHE A 319 -5.29 13.34 14.34
CA PHE A 319 -5.19 13.67 15.76
C PHE A 319 -4.74 12.45 16.54
N ASN A 320 -3.68 12.56 17.34
CA ASN A 320 -3.29 11.51 18.27
C ASN A 320 -4.10 11.65 19.56
N GLN A 321 -5.04 10.72 19.78
CA GLN A 321 -6.02 10.75 20.88
C GLN A 321 -5.40 10.47 22.25
N ASP A 322 -4.15 10.03 22.32
CA ASP A 322 -3.41 9.90 23.57
C ASP A 322 -2.92 11.25 24.12
N ASN A 323 -3.10 12.33 23.36
CA ASN A 323 -2.61 13.67 23.67
C ASN A 323 -3.75 14.68 23.83
N ALA A 324 -3.81 15.38 24.99
CA ALA A 324 -4.69 16.53 25.14
C ALA A 324 -4.25 17.69 24.23
N PRO A 325 -5.21 18.44 23.61
CA PRO A 325 -6.65 18.34 23.79
C PRO A 325 -7.32 17.41 22.78
N TYR A 326 -6.56 16.58 22.02
CA TYR A 326 -7.08 15.71 20.98
C TYR A 326 -7.70 14.41 21.52
N ASP A 327 -7.61 14.14 22.82
CA ASP A 327 -8.40 13.14 23.55
C ASP A 327 -9.89 13.49 23.59
N ASN A 328 -10.25 14.77 23.41
CA ASN A 328 -11.63 15.24 23.36
C ASN A 328 -12.21 15.17 21.94
N VAL A 329 -13.26 14.36 21.77
CA VAL A 329 -13.94 14.18 20.47
C VAL A 329 -14.52 15.47 19.90
N ASN A 330 -15.05 16.37 20.77
CA ASN A 330 -15.61 17.65 20.32
C ASN A 330 -14.54 18.55 19.69
N VAL A 331 -13.30 18.52 20.23
CA VAL A 331 -12.16 19.26 19.67
C VAL A 331 -11.80 18.72 18.28
N ARG A 332 -11.70 17.40 18.12
CA ARG A 332 -11.38 16.78 16.84
C ARG A 332 -12.42 17.07 15.77
N ARG A 333 -13.72 16.89 16.12
CA ARG A 333 -14.84 17.20 15.23
C ARG A 333 -14.91 18.68 14.85
N ALA A 334 -14.65 19.59 15.78
CA ALA A 334 -14.58 21.01 15.51
C ALA A 334 -13.49 21.34 14.49
N LEU A 335 -12.29 20.76 14.64
CA LEU A 335 -11.19 20.98 13.69
C LEU A 335 -11.53 20.40 12.31
N GLN A 336 -12.24 19.26 12.20
CA GLN A 336 -12.74 18.75 10.94
C GLN A 336 -13.75 19.71 10.28
N MET A 337 -14.73 20.20 11.04
CA MET A 337 -15.77 21.11 10.53
C MET A 337 -15.25 22.46 10.07
N ALA A 338 -14.05 22.85 10.52
CA ALA A 338 -13.38 24.08 10.09
C ALA A 338 -12.73 23.99 8.71
N VAL A 339 -12.71 22.79 8.06
CA VAL A 339 -11.96 22.53 6.83
C VAL A 339 -12.88 22.08 5.70
N ASP A 340 -12.83 22.79 4.58
CA ASP A 340 -13.42 22.41 3.29
C ASP A 340 -12.39 21.56 2.51
N ASN A 341 -12.67 20.28 2.39
CA ASN A 341 -11.80 19.32 1.74
C ASN A 341 -11.61 19.61 0.24
N GLN A 342 -12.62 20.15 -0.45
CA GLN A 342 -12.50 20.57 -1.86
C GLN A 342 -11.45 21.67 -2.01
N LEU A 343 -11.48 22.68 -1.14
CA LEU A 343 -10.51 23.77 -1.18
C LEU A 343 -9.09 23.29 -0.84
N VAL A 344 -8.97 22.25 0.03
CA VAL A 344 -7.66 21.65 0.31
C VAL A 344 -7.14 20.89 -0.90
N LEU A 345 -7.97 20.16 -1.63
CA LEU A 345 -7.56 19.48 -2.87
C LEU A 345 -7.05 20.48 -3.91
N GLU A 346 -7.78 21.59 -4.10
CA GLU A 346 -7.40 22.63 -5.05
C GLU A 346 -6.05 23.27 -4.69
N LEU A 347 -5.90 23.74 -3.44
CA LEU A 347 -4.73 24.52 -3.03
C LEU A 347 -3.53 23.67 -2.59
N GLY A 348 -3.78 22.46 -2.08
CA GLY A 348 -2.74 21.57 -1.55
C GLY A 348 -2.26 20.50 -2.53
N TYR A 349 -3.08 20.17 -3.55
CA TYR A 349 -2.75 19.10 -4.51
C TYR A 349 -3.13 19.41 -5.97
N ASN A 350 -3.36 20.68 -6.31
CA ASN A 350 -3.61 21.17 -7.68
C ASN A 350 -4.77 20.45 -8.40
N ASP A 351 -5.85 20.10 -7.70
CA ASP A 351 -6.97 19.28 -8.20
C ASP A 351 -6.58 17.91 -8.80
N ARG A 352 -5.38 17.39 -8.48
CA ARG A 352 -4.87 16.10 -9.01
C ARG A 352 -5.37 14.91 -8.19
N GLY A 353 -6.70 14.80 -8.02
CA GLY A 353 -7.31 13.74 -7.23
C GLY A 353 -8.82 13.86 -7.13
N THR A 354 -9.40 13.26 -6.10
CA THR A 354 -10.83 13.37 -5.77
C THR A 354 -11.00 13.74 -4.31
N VAL A 355 -12.06 14.50 -3.98
CA VAL A 355 -12.36 14.89 -2.60
C VAL A 355 -12.64 13.65 -1.76
N ALA A 356 -12.16 13.63 -0.52
CA ALA A 356 -12.43 12.58 0.44
C ALA A 356 -13.35 13.04 1.58
N GLU A 357 -13.82 12.09 2.37
CA GLU A 357 -14.93 12.28 3.33
C GLU A 357 -14.52 12.05 4.79
N ASN A 358 -13.24 12.08 5.12
CA ASN A 358 -12.68 11.95 6.48
C ASN A 358 -12.87 10.57 7.16
N HIS A 359 -13.04 9.48 6.40
CA HIS A 359 -13.21 8.14 6.96
C HIS A 359 -12.29 7.04 6.39
N HIS A 360 -11.34 7.42 5.55
CA HIS A 360 -10.27 6.59 4.98
C HIS A 360 -10.74 5.36 4.17
N VAL A 361 -11.97 5.38 3.65
CA VAL A 361 -12.48 4.39 2.69
C VAL A 361 -12.80 5.09 1.38
N CYS A 362 -12.02 4.78 0.34
CA CYS A 362 -12.11 5.44 -0.95
C CYS A 362 -13.29 4.92 -1.79
N PRO A 363 -13.93 5.77 -2.61
CA PRO A 363 -14.96 5.31 -3.56
C PRO A 363 -14.51 4.21 -4.53
N ILE A 364 -13.19 4.00 -4.73
CA ILE A 364 -12.67 2.88 -5.52
C ILE A 364 -12.51 1.58 -4.70
N HIS A 365 -12.64 1.63 -3.37
CA HIS A 365 -12.67 0.41 -2.56
C HIS A 365 -14.00 -0.32 -2.74
N PRO A 366 -13.96 -1.67 -2.85
CA PRO A 366 -15.18 -2.45 -3.04
C PRO A 366 -16.20 -2.32 -1.89
N GLU A 367 -15.72 -1.97 -0.72
CA GLU A 367 -16.51 -1.85 0.49
C GLU A 367 -17.02 -0.43 0.76
N TYR A 368 -16.71 0.53 -0.11
CA TYR A 368 -17.13 1.92 0.10
C TYR A 368 -18.65 2.03 0.24
N ALA A 369 -19.09 2.70 1.29
CA ALA A 369 -20.45 3.13 1.49
C ALA A 369 -20.54 4.66 1.38
N ASP A 370 -21.44 5.17 0.56
CA ASP A 370 -21.72 6.60 0.47
C ASP A 370 -22.58 7.04 1.65
N ILE A 371 -21.94 7.50 2.71
CA ILE A 371 -22.60 8.00 3.95
C ILE A 371 -22.53 9.52 4.08
N GLY A 372 -21.93 10.20 3.08
CA GLY A 372 -21.63 11.63 3.12
C GLY A 372 -20.39 11.97 3.94
N ALA A 373 -20.08 13.26 4.01
CA ALA A 373 -18.89 13.81 4.64
C ALA A 373 -19.24 14.65 5.88
N THR A 374 -18.23 14.95 6.70
CA THR A 374 -18.33 15.95 7.77
C THR A 374 -18.77 17.30 7.18
N PRO A 375 -19.80 17.96 7.72
CA PRO A 375 -20.23 19.27 7.24
C PRO A 375 -19.13 20.34 7.43
N PHE A 376 -18.92 21.18 6.43
CA PHE A 376 -18.08 22.37 6.58
C PHE A 376 -18.91 23.47 7.26
N ASP A 377 -18.60 23.78 8.53
CA ASP A 377 -19.22 24.86 9.30
C ASP A 377 -18.18 25.50 10.23
N PRO A 378 -17.42 26.50 9.73
CA PRO A 378 -16.37 27.15 10.53
C PRO A 378 -16.92 27.96 11.73
N ALA A 379 -18.19 28.38 11.70
CA ALA A 379 -18.80 29.11 12.81
C ALA A 379 -19.16 28.17 13.97
N GLU A 380 -19.75 27.02 13.67
CA GLU A 380 -20.01 25.98 14.66
C GLU A 380 -18.70 25.39 15.20
N ALA A 381 -17.71 25.16 14.33
CA ALA A 381 -16.37 24.72 14.74
C ALA A 381 -15.77 25.64 15.81
N ARG A 382 -15.81 26.96 15.59
CA ARG A 382 -15.34 27.94 16.57
C ARG A 382 -16.14 27.87 17.89
N ALA A 383 -17.48 27.80 17.80
CA ALA A 383 -18.34 27.70 18.98
C ALA A 383 -18.05 26.43 19.82
N MET A 384 -17.79 25.29 19.16
CA MET A 384 -17.41 24.05 19.84
C MET A 384 -16.07 24.19 20.58
N ILE A 385 -15.05 24.79 19.96
CA ILE A 385 -13.74 25.03 20.61
C ILE A 385 -13.89 25.96 21.82
N GLU A 386 -14.71 27.01 21.70
CA GLU A 386 -14.98 27.90 22.84
C GLU A 386 -15.74 27.21 23.98
N ALA A 387 -16.70 26.35 23.66
CA ALA A 387 -17.46 25.57 24.64
C ALA A 387 -16.57 24.60 25.45
N GLU A 388 -15.50 24.10 24.86
CA GLU A 388 -14.49 23.27 25.55
C GLU A 388 -13.45 24.11 26.33
N GLY A 389 -13.61 25.44 26.36
CA GLY A 389 -12.71 26.34 27.08
C GLY A 389 -11.36 26.57 26.38
N LEU A 390 -11.26 26.24 25.10
CA LEU A 390 -10.03 26.30 24.30
C LEU A 390 -10.01 27.49 23.34
N GLY A 391 -10.85 28.52 23.54
CA GLY A 391 -10.94 29.68 22.67
C GLY A 391 -9.62 30.42 22.43
N ASP A 392 -8.73 30.44 23.42
CA ASP A 392 -7.40 31.06 23.34
C ASP A 392 -6.25 30.04 23.14
N HIS A 393 -6.58 28.73 23.05
CA HIS A 393 -5.58 27.70 22.84
C HIS A 393 -4.93 27.82 21.45
N GLU A 394 -3.61 27.68 21.38
CA GLU A 394 -2.89 27.62 20.11
C GLU A 394 -2.63 26.15 19.75
N PHE A 395 -3.36 25.64 18.77
CA PHE A 395 -3.09 24.32 18.19
C PHE A 395 -1.79 24.33 17.38
N GLU A 396 -1.19 23.16 17.18
CA GLU A 396 0.01 23.01 16.35
C GLU A 396 -0.17 21.89 15.35
N LEU A 397 -0.10 22.21 14.04
CA LEU A 397 -0.10 21.24 12.96
C LEU A 397 1.31 21.04 12.44
N ILE A 398 1.81 19.81 12.58
CA ILE A 398 3.15 19.38 12.17
C ILE A 398 3.09 18.66 10.83
N SER A 399 4.01 18.96 9.92
CA SER A 399 4.19 18.21 8.65
C SER A 399 5.66 18.07 8.31
N ILE A 400 5.95 17.17 7.40
CA ILE A 400 7.24 17.11 6.71
C ILE A 400 7.44 18.32 5.79
N ASP A 401 8.66 18.60 5.40
CA ASP A 401 9.07 19.66 4.46
C ASP A 401 8.91 19.28 2.97
N ASP A 402 8.15 18.25 2.68
CA ASP A 402 7.74 17.88 1.32
C ASP A 402 6.71 18.89 0.78
N ASP A 403 6.90 19.31 -0.48
CA ASP A 403 6.17 20.41 -1.12
C ASP A 403 4.64 20.25 -1.02
N TRP A 404 4.09 19.12 -1.50
CA TRP A 404 2.64 18.92 -1.52
C TRP A 404 2.03 18.65 -0.13
N GLN A 405 2.75 17.99 0.77
CA GLN A 405 2.28 17.74 2.14
C GLN A 405 2.27 19.04 2.96
N ALA A 406 3.31 19.86 2.79
CA ALA A 406 3.38 21.19 3.41
C ALA A 406 2.27 22.09 2.89
N ALA A 407 2.05 22.16 1.57
CA ALA A 407 0.99 22.96 0.94
C ALA A 407 -0.42 22.52 1.40
N THR A 408 -0.67 21.21 1.48
CA THR A 408 -1.92 20.65 2.03
C THR A 408 -2.16 21.11 3.46
N CYS A 409 -1.16 20.96 4.34
CA CYS A 409 -1.27 21.37 5.74
C CYS A 409 -1.37 22.91 5.89
N ASP A 410 -0.78 23.67 5.00
CA ASP A 410 -0.93 25.14 4.99
C ASP A 410 -2.36 25.55 4.62
N SER A 411 -2.99 24.87 3.65
CA SER A 411 -4.40 25.06 3.30
C SER A 411 -5.32 24.70 4.47
N VAL A 412 -5.10 23.55 5.14
CA VAL A 412 -5.84 23.14 6.35
C VAL A 412 -5.70 24.20 7.46
N ALA A 413 -4.48 24.60 7.79
CA ALA A 413 -4.23 25.57 8.85
C ALA A 413 -4.78 26.97 8.52
N ALA A 414 -4.76 27.37 7.26
CA ALA A 414 -5.33 28.65 6.83
C ALA A 414 -6.86 28.69 7.04
N GLN A 415 -7.57 27.61 6.75
CA GLN A 415 -9.02 27.49 6.97
C GLN A 415 -9.37 27.47 8.47
N ILE A 416 -8.62 26.73 9.29
CA ILE A 416 -8.79 26.69 10.74
C ILE A 416 -8.58 28.12 11.31
N ARG A 417 -7.58 28.88 10.85
CA ARG A 417 -7.39 30.30 11.22
C ARG A 417 -8.55 31.18 10.77
N ALA A 418 -9.06 30.95 9.55
CA ALA A 418 -10.20 31.71 9.03
C ALA A 418 -11.47 31.47 9.85
N ALA A 419 -11.63 30.28 10.44
CA ALA A 419 -12.69 29.98 11.41
C ALA A 419 -12.48 30.69 12.78
N GLY A 420 -11.36 31.41 12.98
CA GLY A 420 -11.04 32.09 14.24
C GLY A 420 -10.36 31.21 15.28
N ILE A 421 -9.93 30.02 14.92
CA ILE A 421 -9.22 29.07 15.80
C ILE A 421 -7.71 29.31 15.64
N ASN A 422 -7.00 29.48 16.78
CA ASN A 422 -5.56 29.73 16.74
C ASN A 422 -4.80 28.46 16.40
N ILE A 423 -3.97 28.51 15.36
CA ILE A 423 -3.14 27.37 14.95
C ILE A 423 -1.81 27.85 14.38
N ARG A 424 -0.72 27.26 14.79
CA ARG A 424 0.60 27.43 14.17
C ARG A 424 0.94 26.23 13.30
N ARG A 425 1.82 26.46 12.33
CA ARG A 425 2.41 25.43 11.49
C ARG A 425 3.85 25.17 11.93
N THR A 426 4.21 23.88 11.99
CA THR A 426 5.58 23.44 12.19
C THR A 426 5.94 22.49 11.07
N ILE A 427 7.01 22.82 10.35
CA ILE A 427 7.51 22.02 9.21
C ILE A 427 8.84 21.43 9.64
N LEU A 428 8.98 20.12 9.54
CA LEU A 428 10.17 19.38 9.97
C LEU A 428 10.87 18.74 8.77
N PRO A 429 12.22 18.77 8.73
CA PRO A 429 12.97 17.99 7.76
C PRO A 429 12.59 16.51 7.80
N GLY A 430 12.56 15.84 6.64
CA GLY A 430 12.17 14.44 6.53
C GLY A 430 12.95 13.52 7.47
N ALA A 431 14.25 13.71 7.59
CA ALA A 431 15.10 12.93 8.50
C ALA A 431 14.72 13.06 9.99
N THR A 432 14.05 14.16 10.38
CA THR A 432 13.53 14.36 11.74
C THR A 432 12.11 13.83 11.86
N PHE A 433 11.24 14.14 10.89
CA PHE A 433 9.82 13.82 10.93
C PHE A 433 9.59 12.30 11.05
N TRP A 434 10.24 11.50 10.22
CA TRP A 434 10.02 10.05 10.18
C TRP A 434 10.52 9.28 11.40
N ASN A 435 11.38 9.88 12.23
CA ASN A 435 11.85 9.22 13.46
C ASN A 435 10.77 9.16 14.54
N ASP A 436 9.74 10.02 14.48
CA ASP A 436 8.74 10.16 15.54
C ASP A 436 7.31 10.34 14.99
N TRP A 437 7.06 9.95 13.75
CA TRP A 437 5.81 10.21 13.03
C TRP A 437 4.55 9.64 13.73
N LEU A 438 4.69 8.55 14.49
CA LEU A 438 3.60 7.92 15.25
C LEU A 438 3.17 8.75 16.48
N ASN A 439 4.03 9.60 17.01
CA ASN A 439 3.85 10.22 18.33
C ASN A 439 3.44 11.70 18.29
N TYR A 440 3.48 12.37 17.14
CA TYR A 440 3.07 13.77 17.08
C TYR A 440 1.60 13.95 17.46
N PRO A 441 1.25 14.97 18.25
CA PRO A 441 -0.14 15.18 18.71
C PRO A 441 -1.13 15.50 17.58
N PHE A 442 -0.71 16.30 16.58
CA PHE A 442 -1.49 16.66 15.41
C PHE A 442 -0.54 16.87 14.23
N SER A 443 -0.54 15.94 13.32
CA SER A 443 0.37 15.97 12.17
C SER A 443 -0.26 15.33 10.94
N SER A 444 0.45 15.40 9.82
CA SER A 444 0.03 14.75 8.58
C SER A 444 0.97 13.61 8.21
N THR A 445 0.41 12.53 7.68
CA THR A 445 1.16 11.38 7.19
C THR A 445 0.58 10.90 5.86
N GLU A 446 1.45 10.65 4.89
CA GLU A 446 1.06 10.02 3.63
C GLU A 446 0.69 8.56 3.86
N TRP A 447 -0.45 8.15 3.31
CA TRP A 447 -0.90 6.76 3.30
C TRP A 447 -0.98 6.25 1.86
N ASN A 448 -0.21 5.21 1.59
CA ASN A 448 -0.25 4.51 0.32
C ASN A 448 -1.56 3.74 0.17
N MET A 449 -2.05 3.64 -1.06
CA MET A 449 -3.24 2.84 -1.38
C MET A 449 -3.10 1.40 -0.86
N ARG A 450 -4.21 0.88 -0.37
CA ARG A 450 -4.46 -0.56 -0.22
C ARG A 450 -5.60 -0.99 -1.14
N PRO A 451 -5.57 -2.21 -1.69
CA PRO A 451 -6.62 -2.71 -2.60
C PRO A 451 -8.02 -2.75 -1.99
N LEU A 452 -8.12 -2.96 -0.69
CA LEU A 452 -9.38 -3.09 0.03
C LEU A 452 -9.46 -2.05 1.17
N GLY A 453 -10.66 -1.49 1.40
CA GLY A 453 -10.90 -0.57 2.52
C GLY A 453 -10.65 -1.23 3.88
N VAL A 454 -11.07 -2.48 4.05
CA VAL A 454 -10.80 -3.23 5.28
C VAL A 454 -9.30 -3.39 5.57
N GLN A 455 -8.44 -3.44 4.54
CA GLN A 455 -6.99 -3.54 4.74
C GLN A 455 -6.43 -2.27 5.37
N VAL A 456 -6.74 -1.09 4.82
CA VAL A 456 -6.23 0.16 5.37
C VAL A 456 -6.78 0.43 6.75
N LEU A 457 -8.05 0.10 7.02
CA LEU A 457 -8.65 0.26 8.34
C LEU A 457 -8.02 -0.66 9.39
N ASN A 458 -7.73 -1.91 9.03
CA ASN A 458 -7.01 -2.84 9.91
C ASN A 458 -5.58 -2.38 10.22
N LEU A 459 -4.93 -1.69 9.28
CA LEU A 459 -3.56 -1.22 9.44
C LEU A 459 -3.44 0.06 10.26
N ALA A 460 -4.35 1.02 10.01
CA ALA A 460 -4.23 2.38 10.48
C ALA A 460 -5.04 2.66 11.75
N TYR A 461 -6.14 1.92 11.98
CA TYR A 461 -7.13 2.29 12.99
C TYR A 461 -7.59 1.17 13.91
N ARG A 462 -7.29 -0.10 13.61
CA ARG A 462 -7.53 -1.18 14.58
C ARG A 462 -6.76 -0.90 15.87
N SER A 463 -7.38 -1.17 17.02
CA SER A 463 -6.76 -0.94 18.32
C SER A 463 -5.44 -1.67 18.47
N GLY A 464 -4.38 -0.95 18.86
CA GLY A 464 -3.08 -1.51 19.21
C GLY A 464 -2.21 -1.99 18.03
N VAL A 465 -2.59 -1.74 16.78
CA VAL A 465 -1.71 -2.07 15.63
C VAL A 465 -0.56 -1.08 15.50
N ALA A 466 0.54 -1.55 14.92
CA ALA A 466 1.82 -0.84 14.86
C ALA A 466 1.75 0.54 14.15
N TRP A 467 0.83 0.70 13.18
CA TRP A 467 0.69 1.95 12.41
C TRP A 467 -0.50 2.81 12.83
N ASN A 468 -1.10 2.54 13.98
CA ASN A 468 -2.19 3.37 14.51
C ASN A 468 -1.64 4.66 15.13
N GLU A 469 -1.29 5.60 14.27
CA GLU A 469 -0.75 6.92 14.65
C GLU A 469 -1.78 7.86 15.27
N ALA A 470 -3.08 7.52 15.16
CA ALA A 470 -4.17 8.28 15.76
C ALA A 470 -4.39 7.97 17.25
N GLY A 471 -3.76 6.92 17.81
CA GLY A 471 -4.10 6.42 19.14
C GLY A 471 -5.56 6.00 19.26
N PHE A 472 -6.23 5.76 18.13
CA PHE A 472 -7.65 5.42 18.09
C PHE A 472 -7.87 4.01 18.63
N ALA A 473 -8.83 3.85 19.55
CA ALA A 473 -9.20 2.57 20.12
C ALA A 473 -10.72 2.52 20.35
N ASN A 474 -11.40 1.68 19.58
CA ASN A 474 -12.85 1.52 19.66
C ASN A 474 -13.22 0.05 19.44
N ALA A 475 -13.75 -0.60 20.49
CA ALA A 475 -14.07 -2.04 20.46
C ALA A 475 -15.20 -2.38 19.47
N GLU A 476 -16.14 -1.46 19.21
CA GLU A 476 -17.20 -1.64 18.22
C GLU A 476 -16.64 -1.59 16.81
N PHE A 477 -15.74 -0.64 16.54
CA PHE A 477 -15.01 -0.55 15.27
C PHE A 477 -14.22 -1.84 14.99
N ASP A 478 -13.47 -2.35 15.98
CA ASP A 478 -12.69 -3.58 15.83
C ASP A 478 -13.59 -4.79 15.53
N ALA A 479 -14.72 -4.93 16.25
CA ALA A 479 -15.68 -6.02 16.02
C ALA A 479 -16.33 -5.95 14.63
N LEU A 480 -16.66 -4.74 14.16
CA LEU A 480 -17.21 -4.53 12.82
C LEU A 480 -16.17 -4.83 11.73
N LEU A 481 -14.89 -4.51 11.95
CA LEU A 481 -13.83 -4.90 11.03
C LEU A 481 -13.70 -6.42 10.91
N ASP A 482 -13.74 -7.15 12.02
CA ASP A 482 -13.73 -8.60 12.00
C ASP A 482 -14.94 -9.16 11.22
N GLN A 483 -16.12 -8.59 11.42
CA GLN A 483 -17.31 -8.95 10.67
C GLN A 483 -17.15 -8.67 9.17
N ALA A 484 -16.65 -7.48 8.79
CA ALA A 484 -16.48 -7.08 7.39
C ALA A 484 -15.47 -7.99 6.64
N ASN A 485 -14.40 -8.44 7.28
CA ASN A 485 -13.43 -9.37 6.70
C ASN A 485 -14.06 -10.72 6.32
N GLY A 486 -15.11 -11.15 7.05
CA GLY A 486 -15.77 -12.42 6.84
C GLY A 486 -16.95 -12.40 5.85
N ILE A 487 -17.39 -11.23 5.38
CA ILE A 487 -18.58 -11.12 4.50
C ILE A 487 -18.15 -11.13 3.02
N PRO A 488 -18.45 -12.19 2.24
CA PRO A 488 -18.13 -12.24 0.80
C PRO A 488 -19.00 -11.32 -0.05
N ASP A 489 -20.30 -11.16 0.33
CA ASP A 489 -21.25 -10.35 -0.43
C ASP A 489 -20.93 -8.84 -0.32
N ALA A 490 -20.90 -8.15 -1.46
CA ALA A 490 -20.52 -6.75 -1.51
C ALA A 490 -21.56 -5.82 -0.87
N ASP A 491 -22.83 -6.10 -1.06
CA ASP A 491 -23.91 -5.26 -0.52
C ASP A 491 -24.04 -5.45 0.99
N GLU A 492 -23.97 -6.70 1.48
CA GLU A 492 -23.94 -7.01 2.92
C GLU A 492 -22.73 -6.36 3.60
N ARG A 493 -21.56 -6.41 2.95
CA ARG A 493 -20.34 -5.81 3.50
C ARG A 493 -20.47 -4.28 3.58
N ARG A 494 -21.05 -3.62 2.57
CA ARG A 494 -21.28 -2.16 2.59
C ARG A 494 -22.14 -1.71 3.77
N GLU A 495 -23.09 -2.52 4.20
CA GLU A 495 -23.90 -2.19 5.39
C GLU A 495 -23.04 -2.15 6.67
N VAL A 496 -22.08 -3.06 6.80
CA VAL A 496 -21.11 -3.06 7.92
C VAL A 496 -20.11 -1.91 7.74
N MET A 497 -19.61 -1.70 6.54
CA MET A 497 -18.66 -0.62 6.25
C MET A 497 -19.28 0.77 6.48
N ALA A 498 -20.58 0.95 6.20
CA ALA A 498 -21.27 2.20 6.53
C ALA A 498 -21.21 2.51 8.03
N GLN A 499 -21.35 1.49 8.90
CA GLN A 499 -21.23 1.66 10.34
C GLN A 499 -19.79 2.00 10.75
N ILE A 500 -18.81 1.31 10.18
CA ILE A 500 -17.38 1.58 10.42
C ILE A 500 -17.01 3.01 10.01
N GLN A 501 -17.41 3.42 8.80
CA GLN A 501 -17.17 4.76 8.28
C GLN A 501 -17.86 5.83 9.15
N GLN A 502 -19.09 5.55 9.63
CA GLN A 502 -19.81 6.45 10.53
C GLN A 502 -19.09 6.62 11.88
N ILE A 503 -18.54 5.55 12.45
CA ILE A 503 -17.71 5.65 13.67
C ILE A 503 -16.50 6.57 13.42
N MET A 504 -15.84 6.44 12.29
CA MET A 504 -14.69 7.31 11.94
C MET A 504 -15.09 8.80 11.91
N LEU A 505 -16.25 9.11 11.34
CA LEU A 505 -16.78 10.48 11.31
C LEU A 505 -17.20 10.98 12.70
N ASP A 506 -17.93 10.16 13.45
CA ASP A 506 -18.45 10.52 14.78
C ASP A 506 -17.34 10.73 15.80
N GLU A 507 -16.28 9.95 15.69
CA GLU A 507 -15.08 10.06 16.52
C GLU A 507 -14.11 11.17 16.06
N GLY A 508 -14.31 11.72 14.86
CA GLY A 508 -13.45 12.79 14.34
C GLY A 508 -11.98 12.39 14.23
N VAL A 509 -11.69 11.19 13.73
CA VAL A 509 -10.36 10.58 13.84
C VAL A 509 -9.30 11.36 13.07
N LEU A 510 -9.65 11.90 11.89
CA LEU A 510 -8.70 12.60 11.02
C LEU A 510 -9.40 13.61 10.11
N ILE A 511 -8.68 14.60 9.63
CA ILE A 511 -9.00 15.36 8.42
C ILE A 511 -8.35 14.62 7.27
N GLN A 512 -9.14 14.16 6.31
CA GLN A 512 -8.67 13.47 5.11
C GLN A 512 -9.23 14.18 3.89
N PRO A 513 -8.48 15.13 3.32
CA PRO A 513 -9.07 16.06 2.36
C PRO A 513 -9.31 15.45 0.98
N TYR A 514 -8.49 14.50 0.54
CA TYR A 514 -8.58 13.99 -0.83
C TYR A 514 -7.90 12.63 -1.01
N TRP A 515 -8.26 11.97 -2.10
CA TRP A 515 -7.59 10.81 -2.68
C TRP A 515 -6.69 11.26 -3.81
N ARG A 516 -5.44 10.81 -3.82
CA ARG A 516 -4.42 11.25 -4.76
C ARG A 516 -4.47 10.47 -6.08
N SER A 517 -4.41 11.17 -7.21
CA SER A 517 -3.80 10.58 -8.41
C SER A 517 -2.28 10.63 -8.27
N LEU A 518 -1.62 9.53 -8.60
CA LEU A 518 -0.16 9.42 -8.54
C LEU A 518 0.42 9.57 -9.93
N TYR A 519 1.55 10.25 -10.03
CA TYR A 519 2.24 10.50 -11.28
C TYR A 519 3.69 10.05 -11.21
N ARG A 520 4.19 9.55 -12.34
CA ARG A 520 5.60 9.24 -12.59
C ARG A 520 6.00 9.78 -13.93
N ASN A 521 7.10 10.53 -13.98
CA ASN A 521 7.67 11.00 -15.22
C ASN A 521 8.88 10.13 -15.58
N ALA A 522 8.97 9.72 -16.83
CA ALA A 522 10.08 8.90 -17.33
C ALA A 522 10.49 9.34 -18.73
N ARG A 523 11.76 9.15 -19.08
CA ARG A 523 12.24 9.37 -20.45
C ARG A 523 11.55 8.42 -21.42
N PRO A 524 11.28 8.84 -22.67
CA PRO A 524 10.55 8.01 -23.64
C PRO A 524 11.23 6.67 -23.98
N ASN A 525 12.54 6.54 -23.74
CA ASN A 525 13.27 5.30 -23.96
C ASN A 525 13.19 4.32 -22.77
N VAL A 526 12.57 4.71 -21.65
CA VAL A 526 12.29 3.80 -20.53
C VAL A 526 10.94 3.14 -20.77
N LEU A 527 10.95 1.85 -21.03
CA LEU A 527 9.76 1.07 -21.36
C LEU A 527 9.14 0.45 -20.11
N ASN A 528 7.80 0.34 -20.09
CA ASN A 528 6.98 -0.27 -19.04
C ASN A 528 7.06 0.43 -17.66
N ALA A 529 7.53 1.69 -17.61
CA ALA A 529 7.76 2.43 -16.37
C ALA A 529 6.52 3.22 -15.89
N GLU A 530 5.31 2.79 -16.26
CA GLU A 530 4.08 3.45 -15.85
C GLU A 530 3.94 3.46 -14.32
N MET A 531 3.30 4.53 -13.78
CA MET A 531 3.03 4.64 -12.36
C MET A 531 2.21 3.46 -11.83
N HIS A 532 2.61 2.92 -10.71
CA HIS A 532 1.91 1.82 -10.04
C HIS A 532 1.05 2.37 -8.88
N PRO A 533 -0.20 1.91 -8.70
CA PRO A 533 -1.10 2.44 -7.67
C PRO A 533 -0.64 2.21 -6.23
N THR A 534 0.25 1.23 -6.01
CA THR A 534 0.86 0.94 -4.70
C THR A 534 2.32 1.39 -4.62
N PHE A 535 2.75 2.32 -5.45
CA PHE A 535 4.12 2.88 -5.51
C PHE A 535 5.22 1.88 -5.87
N GLU A 536 4.89 0.73 -6.42
CA GLU A 536 5.90 -0.23 -6.82
C GLU A 536 6.76 0.28 -7.98
N VAL A 537 8.06 0.11 -7.84
CA VAL A 537 9.03 0.31 -8.91
C VAL A 537 9.35 -1.07 -9.49
N ARG A 538 8.68 -1.42 -10.57
CA ARG A 538 8.74 -2.77 -11.19
C ARG A 538 9.88 -2.90 -12.19
N TYR A 539 11.09 -2.53 -11.80
CA TYR A 539 12.26 -2.56 -12.68
C TYR A 539 12.63 -3.97 -13.21
N LEU A 540 12.05 -5.03 -12.67
CA LEU A 540 12.13 -6.36 -13.28
C LEU A 540 11.43 -6.41 -14.65
N GLU A 541 10.45 -5.52 -14.88
CA GLU A 541 9.69 -5.41 -16.12
C GLU A 541 10.19 -4.29 -17.03
N TYR A 542 11.02 -3.36 -16.50
CA TYR A 542 11.49 -2.21 -17.24
C TYR A 542 12.62 -2.58 -18.21
N ALA A 543 12.65 -1.89 -19.35
CA ALA A 543 13.70 -2.02 -20.34
C ALA A 543 14.06 -0.65 -20.93
N LEU A 544 15.22 -0.57 -21.55
CA LEU A 544 15.63 0.58 -22.36
C LEU A 544 15.45 0.25 -23.85
N SER A 545 15.02 1.26 -24.67
CA SER A 545 14.86 1.11 -26.12
C SER A 545 15.98 1.81 -26.88
#